data_46c39ea59f25a40a55565537889bde23
#
_entry.id   46c39ea59f25a40a55565537889bde23
#
_cell.length_a   1.000
_cell.length_b   1.000
_cell.length_c   1.000
_cell.angle_alpha   90.00
_cell.angle_beta   90.00
_cell.angle_gamma   90.00
#
_symmetry.space_group_name_H-M   'P 1'
#
loop_
_entity.id
_entity.type
_entity.pdbx_description
1 polymer ?
#
loop_
_entity_poly.entity_id
_entity_poly.type
_entity_poly.pdbx_seq_one_letter_code
_entity_poly.pdbx_strand_id
1 'polypeptide(L)'
;MNQELNIALLQIAPTDTLQDNLQKGIDACRKAKEMNADIALFPEMWSNGYRMDGRETEEWQKEAIPADHAFVNAFGELAKELDMAIGITFLEAYDPQPRNTIVLFDRHGNRKYTYAKVHTCDFSVEKHLTPGEDFYVCSLDTRLGEVQVGSMICYDREFPESARILMLKGAELILTPNACPMEINRLSQLRGRAYENMVAIATCNYPDSVPDCNGGSSVFDGIVYLPELENSRDTCILQADGSEGIFVAKLDLAKLRWYREHEVHGNAFRRPSKYGILLEENKREPFIRKEYRP
;
A
#
# COMPACT_ATOMS: atom_id res chain seq x y z
N MET A 1 -5.37 25.87 11.99
CA MET A 1 -4.90 25.32 10.68
C MET A 1 -5.29 23.85 10.68
N ASN A 2 -5.85 23.34 9.59
CA ASN A 2 -6.24 21.93 9.47
C ASN A 2 -4.97 21.07 9.53
N GLN A 3 -4.86 20.16 10.52
CA GLN A 3 -3.71 19.26 10.73
C GLN A 3 -3.96 17.86 10.16
N GLU A 4 -4.97 17.72 9.29
CA GLU A 4 -5.32 16.47 8.65
C GLU A 4 -4.52 16.28 7.36
N LEU A 5 -3.86 15.12 7.24
CA LEU A 5 -3.23 14.65 6.01
C LEU A 5 -4.31 14.00 5.14
N ASN A 6 -4.51 14.50 3.93
CA ASN A 6 -5.52 14.01 3.02
C ASN A 6 -4.95 12.95 2.08
N ILE A 7 -5.45 11.71 2.17
CA ILE A 7 -4.99 10.57 1.39
C ILE A 7 -6.07 10.17 0.40
N ALA A 8 -5.80 10.29 -0.89
CA ALA A 8 -6.70 9.88 -1.97
C ALA A 8 -6.41 8.43 -2.38
N LEU A 9 -7.42 7.59 -2.32
CA LEU A 9 -7.42 6.22 -2.82
C LEU A 9 -8.07 6.23 -4.21
N LEU A 10 -7.27 5.97 -5.24
CA LEU A 10 -7.70 5.99 -6.63
C LEU A 10 -8.32 4.63 -7.00
N GLN A 11 -9.53 4.35 -6.51
CA GLN A 11 -10.27 3.12 -6.79
C GLN A 11 -10.86 3.19 -8.20
N ILE A 12 -10.00 3.06 -9.21
CA ILE A 12 -10.35 3.22 -10.62
C ILE A 12 -10.07 1.95 -11.41
N ALA A 13 -10.93 1.62 -12.37
CA ALA A 13 -10.74 0.47 -13.25
C ALA A 13 -9.62 0.74 -14.26
N PRO A 14 -8.75 -0.25 -14.57
CA PRO A 14 -7.73 -0.11 -15.60
C PRO A 14 -8.37 -0.11 -16.99
N THR A 15 -7.62 0.41 -17.96
CA THR A 15 -7.94 0.35 -19.39
C THR A 15 -7.11 -0.73 -20.07
N ASP A 16 -7.25 -0.87 -21.39
CA ASP A 16 -6.61 -1.95 -22.15
C ASP A 16 -5.15 -1.72 -22.49
N THR A 17 -4.68 -0.47 -22.45
CA THR A 17 -3.31 -0.13 -22.84
C THR A 17 -2.56 0.63 -21.76
N LEU A 18 -1.22 0.49 -21.77
CA LEU A 18 -0.34 1.25 -20.89
C LEU A 18 -0.54 2.77 -21.07
N GLN A 19 -0.74 3.23 -22.32
CA GLN A 19 -0.91 4.64 -22.61
C GLN A 19 -2.23 5.20 -22.09
N ASP A 20 -3.32 4.43 -22.19
CA ASP A 20 -4.62 4.84 -21.67
C ASP A 20 -4.64 4.79 -20.12
N ASN A 21 -3.93 3.82 -19.51
CA ASN A 21 -3.72 3.77 -18.07
C ASN A 21 -2.91 4.99 -17.59
N LEU A 22 -1.89 5.42 -18.35
CA LEU A 22 -1.16 6.65 -18.06
C LEU A 22 -2.10 7.84 -18.01
N GLN A 23 -2.88 8.05 -19.09
CA GLN A 23 -3.77 9.21 -19.18
C GLN A 23 -4.86 9.19 -18.11
N LYS A 24 -5.52 8.05 -17.91
CA LYS A 24 -6.54 7.88 -16.87
C LYS A 24 -5.96 8.12 -15.46
N GLY A 25 -4.74 7.64 -15.21
CA GLY A 25 -4.04 7.87 -13.95
C GLY A 25 -3.71 9.34 -13.71
N ILE A 26 -3.25 10.05 -14.73
CA ILE A 26 -2.99 11.51 -14.66
C ILE A 26 -4.27 12.26 -14.33
N ASP A 27 -5.38 11.96 -15.02
CA ASP A 27 -6.66 12.62 -14.80
C ASP A 27 -7.22 12.34 -13.39
N ALA A 28 -7.02 11.11 -12.88
CA ALA A 28 -7.39 10.76 -11.52
C ALA A 28 -6.57 11.51 -10.47
N CYS A 29 -5.25 11.65 -10.67
CA CYS A 29 -4.41 12.44 -9.79
C CYS A 29 -4.80 13.94 -9.77
N ARG A 30 -5.15 14.52 -10.93
CA ARG A 30 -5.66 15.90 -11.01
C ARG A 30 -6.94 16.09 -10.22
N LYS A 31 -7.90 15.15 -10.37
CA LYS A 31 -9.15 15.16 -9.58
C LYS A 31 -8.88 14.98 -8.08
N ALA A 32 -7.95 14.11 -7.69
CA ALA A 32 -7.55 13.95 -6.29
C ALA A 32 -6.98 15.26 -5.73
N LYS A 33 -6.18 16.01 -6.51
CA LYS A 33 -5.67 17.32 -6.10
C LYS A 33 -6.78 18.35 -5.95
N GLU A 34 -7.78 18.38 -6.84
CA GLU A 34 -8.98 19.23 -6.72
C GLU A 34 -9.76 18.93 -5.42
N MET A 35 -9.68 17.67 -4.92
CA MET A 35 -10.23 17.26 -3.63
C MET A 35 -9.28 17.52 -2.45
N ASN A 36 -8.20 18.30 -2.66
CA ASN A 36 -7.17 18.68 -1.69
C ASN A 36 -6.35 17.48 -1.13
N ALA A 37 -6.12 16.46 -1.93
CA ALA A 37 -5.24 15.36 -1.53
C ALA A 37 -3.78 15.82 -1.37
N ASP A 38 -3.11 15.28 -0.36
CA ASP A 38 -1.68 15.42 -0.12
C ASP A 38 -0.90 14.22 -0.69
N ILE A 39 -1.56 13.04 -0.74
CA ILE A 39 -1.02 11.80 -1.26
C ILE A 39 -2.10 11.14 -2.15
N ALA A 40 -1.72 10.67 -3.32
CA ALA A 40 -2.55 9.81 -4.17
C ALA A 40 -1.95 8.41 -4.25
N LEU A 41 -2.77 7.37 -4.04
CA LEU A 41 -2.36 5.97 -4.09
C LEU A 41 -3.14 5.23 -5.17
N PHE A 42 -2.42 4.52 -6.04
CA PHE A 42 -2.96 3.64 -7.06
C PHE A 42 -3.23 2.22 -6.52
N PRO A 43 -4.13 1.45 -7.16
CA PRO A 43 -4.25 0.00 -6.95
C PRO A 43 -2.97 -0.74 -7.38
N GLU A 44 -2.87 -2.02 -7.05
CA GLU A 44 -1.73 -2.89 -7.36
C GLU A 44 -1.52 -3.06 -8.87
N MET A 45 -0.27 -2.93 -9.36
CA MET A 45 0.12 -3.09 -10.77
C MET A 45 -0.75 -2.28 -11.77
N TRP A 46 -0.92 -1.00 -11.51
CA TRP A 46 -1.72 -0.10 -12.35
C TRP A 46 -1.27 -0.09 -13.82
N SER A 47 0.01 -0.29 -14.11
CA SER A 47 0.52 -0.25 -15.49
C SER A 47 -0.19 -1.22 -16.44
N ASN A 48 -0.54 -2.42 -15.94
CA ASN A 48 -1.24 -3.46 -16.72
C ASN A 48 -2.57 -3.91 -16.10
N GLY A 49 -3.01 -3.25 -14.99
CA GLY A 49 -4.28 -3.52 -14.33
C GLY A 49 -4.36 -4.89 -13.65
N TYR A 50 -3.23 -5.47 -13.23
CA TYR A 50 -3.13 -6.81 -12.63
C TYR A 50 -3.69 -7.93 -13.54
N ARG A 51 -3.71 -7.73 -14.86
CA ARG A 51 -4.30 -8.66 -15.83
C ARG A 51 -3.33 -9.77 -16.22
N MET A 52 -3.12 -10.75 -15.34
CA MET A 52 -2.22 -11.88 -15.53
C MET A 52 -2.96 -13.21 -15.56
N ASP A 53 -4.00 -13.37 -14.74
CA ASP A 53 -4.76 -14.63 -14.64
C ASP A 53 -5.42 -15.02 -15.98
N GLY A 54 -5.31 -16.31 -16.32
CA GLY A 54 -5.86 -16.87 -17.55
C GLY A 54 -5.10 -16.52 -18.83
N ARG A 55 -3.94 -15.83 -18.71
CA ARG A 55 -3.06 -15.49 -19.83
C ARG A 55 -1.77 -16.30 -19.80
N GLU A 56 -1.16 -16.50 -20.98
CA GLU A 56 0.17 -17.12 -21.06
C GLU A 56 1.22 -16.23 -20.39
N THR A 57 2.11 -16.85 -19.62
CA THR A 57 3.11 -16.14 -18.80
C THR A 57 4.01 -15.24 -19.66
N GLU A 58 4.49 -15.72 -20.79
CA GLU A 58 5.35 -14.96 -21.69
C GLU A 58 4.65 -13.76 -22.33
N GLU A 59 3.31 -13.75 -22.39
CA GLU A 59 2.56 -12.62 -22.94
C GLU A 59 2.51 -11.45 -21.96
N TRP A 60 2.05 -11.69 -20.73
CA TRP A 60 1.94 -10.59 -19.77
C TRP A 60 3.30 -10.13 -19.21
N GLN A 61 4.33 -11.00 -19.21
CA GLN A 61 5.68 -10.58 -18.81
C GLN A 61 6.28 -9.55 -19.76
N LYS A 62 5.89 -9.53 -21.05
CA LYS A 62 6.29 -8.51 -22.02
C LYS A 62 5.72 -7.12 -21.72
N GLU A 63 4.72 -7.02 -20.87
CA GLU A 63 4.14 -5.75 -20.41
C GLU A 63 4.97 -5.11 -19.28
N ALA A 64 5.98 -5.82 -18.76
CA ALA A 64 6.85 -5.29 -17.73
C ALA A 64 7.69 -4.12 -18.28
N ILE A 65 7.75 -3.05 -17.48
CA ILE A 65 8.46 -1.82 -17.82
C ILE A 65 9.58 -1.54 -16.81
N PRO A 66 10.73 -0.97 -17.23
CA PRO A 66 11.79 -0.59 -16.31
C PRO A 66 11.30 0.46 -15.29
N ALA A 67 11.92 0.49 -14.12
CA ALA A 67 11.57 1.45 -13.08
C ALA A 67 11.78 2.92 -13.49
N ASP A 68 12.59 3.18 -14.48
CA ASP A 68 12.84 4.51 -15.07
C ASP A 68 12.06 4.75 -16.38
N HIS A 69 11.09 3.90 -16.71
CA HIS A 69 10.26 4.05 -17.91
C HIS A 69 9.48 5.37 -17.89
N ALA A 70 9.21 5.92 -19.09
CA ALA A 70 8.47 7.18 -19.25
C ALA A 70 7.10 7.19 -18.53
N PHE A 71 6.40 6.05 -18.49
CA PHE A 71 5.17 5.87 -17.73
C PHE A 71 5.37 6.20 -16.24
N VAL A 72 6.40 5.64 -15.61
CA VAL A 72 6.68 5.85 -14.18
C VAL A 72 7.13 7.29 -13.92
N ASN A 73 8.04 7.79 -14.74
CA ASN A 73 8.60 9.14 -14.59
C ASN A 73 7.55 10.24 -14.79
N ALA A 74 6.54 10.01 -15.63
CA ALA A 74 5.44 10.95 -15.81
C ALA A 74 4.70 11.25 -14.49
N PHE A 75 4.57 10.28 -13.59
CA PHE A 75 3.96 10.50 -12.26
C PHE A 75 4.89 11.26 -11.30
N GLY A 76 6.21 11.20 -11.48
CA GLY A 76 7.15 12.07 -10.77
C GLY A 76 6.98 13.54 -11.18
N GLU A 77 6.92 13.80 -12.49
CA GLU A 77 6.66 15.17 -13.00
C GLU A 77 5.27 15.67 -12.57
N LEU A 78 4.26 14.79 -12.61
CA LEU A 78 2.91 15.12 -12.16
C LEU A 78 2.86 15.41 -10.65
N ALA A 79 3.58 14.67 -9.82
CA ALA A 79 3.68 14.90 -8.38
C ALA A 79 4.20 16.31 -8.09
N LYS A 80 5.25 16.73 -8.82
CA LYS A 80 5.80 18.09 -8.75
C LYS A 80 4.81 19.14 -9.25
N GLU A 81 4.15 18.91 -10.40
CA GLU A 81 3.14 19.83 -10.96
C GLU A 81 2.00 20.07 -9.98
N LEU A 82 1.52 18.99 -9.35
CA LEU A 82 0.37 19.04 -8.45
C LEU A 82 0.73 19.42 -7.01
N ASP A 83 2.00 19.55 -6.66
CA ASP A 83 2.44 19.67 -5.25
C ASP A 83 1.75 18.62 -4.37
N MET A 84 1.83 17.33 -4.80
CA MET A 84 1.14 16.19 -4.20
C MET A 84 1.97 14.93 -4.36
N ALA A 85 2.17 14.16 -3.29
CA ALA A 85 2.88 12.88 -3.37
C ALA A 85 2.06 11.83 -4.14
N ILE A 86 2.72 10.96 -4.91
CA ILE A 86 2.07 9.93 -5.73
C ILE A 86 2.74 8.58 -5.51
N GLY A 87 1.96 7.58 -5.08
CA GLY A 87 2.36 6.17 -5.05
C GLY A 87 1.86 5.45 -6.29
N ILE A 88 2.71 5.31 -7.31
CA ILE A 88 2.42 4.64 -8.59
C ILE A 88 2.88 3.19 -8.58
N THR A 89 2.05 2.29 -9.11
CA THR A 89 2.30 0.84 -9.12
C THR A 89 2.44 0.31 -10.55
N PHE A 90 3.28 -0.68 -10.74
CA PHE A 90 3.54 -1.24 -12.07
C PHE A 90 4.15 -2.63 -12.00
N LEU A 91 4.04 -3.35 -13.12
CA LEU A 91 4.80 -4.56 -13.37
C LEU A 91 6.21 -4.14 -13.79
N GLU A 92 7.19 -4.34 -12.91
CA GLU A 92 8.57 -3.90 -13.12
C GLU A 92 9.37 -4.96 -13.89
N ALA A 93 10.03 -4.53 -14.98
CA ALA A 93 11.02 -5.36 -15.66
C ALA A 93 12.23 -5.58 -14.75
N TYR A 94 12.46 -6.82 -14.37
CA TYR A 94 13.55 -7.25 -13.47
C TYR A 94 14.09 -8.61 -13.89
N ASP A 95 15.33 -8.93 -13.56
CA ASP A 95 15.97 -10.23 -13.83
C ASP A 95 16.05 -11.07 -12.54
N PRO A 96 15.67 -12.37 -12.52
CA PRO A 96 15.29 -13.21 -13.68
C PRO A 96 13.80 -13.12 -14.09
N GLN A 97 12.92 -12.53 -13.28
CA GLN A 97 11.50 -12.42 -13.53
C GLN A 97 11.01 -11.01 -13.15
N PRO A 98 9.93 -10.48 -13.75
CA PRO A 98 9.35 -9.21 -13.37
C PRO A 98 9.03 -9.12 -11.87
N ARG A 99 8.82 -7.89 -11.37
CA ARG A 99 8.40 -7.61 -9.99
C ARG A 99 7.08 -6.86 -9.95
N ASN A 100 6.35 -7.07 -8.87
CA ASN A 100 5.19 -6.27 -8.51
C ASN A 100 5.67 -5.10 -7.63
N THR A 101 5.61 -3.88 -8.15
CA THR A 101 6.38 -2.76 -7.60
C THR A 101 5.53 -1.49 -7.41
N ILE A 102 5.82 -0.75 -6.34
CA ILE A 102 5.38 0.64 -6.13
C ILE A 102 6.58 1.57 -6.08
N VAL A 103 6.47 2.72 -6.76
CA VAL A 103 7.34 3.88 -6.55
C VAL A 103 6.56 4.97 -5.82
N LEU A 104 7.14 5.53 -4.77
CA LEU A 104 6.62 6.72 -4.11
C LEU A 104 7.42 7.94 -4.56
N PHE A 105 6.74 8.91 -5.16
CA PHE A 105 7.26 10.25 -5.44
C PHE A 105 6.77 11.23 -4.37
N ASP A 106 7.66 12.10 -3.89
CA ASP A 106 7.26 13.22 -3.06
C ASP A 106 6.61 14.34 -3.89
N ARG A 107 6.04 15.33 -3.23
CA ARG A 107 5.38 16.49 -3.88
C ARG A 107 6.33 17.37 -4.72
N HIS A 108 7.63 17.13 -4.67
CA HIS A 108 8.65 17.81 -5.48
C HIS A 108 9.07 16.97 -6.69
N GLY A 109 8.48 15.77 -6.86
CA GLY A 109 8.80 14.83 -7.93
C GLY A 109 10.02 13.94 -7.66
N ASN A 110 10.59 13.98 -6.45
CA ASN A 110 11.70 13.11 -6.11
C ASN A 110 11.21 11.71 -5.78
N ARG A 111 11.86 10.70 -6.35
CA ARG A 111 11.63 9.30 -5.99
C ARG A 111 12.16 9.03 -4.58
N LYS A 112 11.27 8.65 -3.66
CA LYS A 112 11.61 8.37 -2.26
C LYS A 112 12.08 6.94 -2.06
N TYR A 113 11.38 5.98 -2.65
CA TYR A 113 11.77 4.58 -2.73
C TYR A 113 11.11 3.89 -3.92
N THR A 114 11.66 2.75 -4.28
CA THR A 114 11.06 1.72 -5.11
C THR A 114 10.92 0.48 -4.23
N TYR A 115 9.70 -0.02 -4.04
CA TYR A 115 9.42 -1.19 -3.21
C TYR A 115 8.78 -2.28 -4.06
N ALA A 116 9.38 -3.47 -4.08
CA ALA A 116 8.82 -4.66 -4.67
C ALA A 116 8.15 -5.52 -3.60
N LYS A 117 7.00 -6.12 -3.92
CA LYS A 117 6.23 -7.01 -3.05
C LYS A 117 7.10 -8.15 -2.53
N VAL A 118 7.23 -8.26 -1.20
CA VAL A 118 8.07 -9.28 -0.55
C VAL A 118 7.37 -10.64 -0.57
N HIS A 119 6.06 -10.66 -0.26
CA HIS A 119 5.28 -11.90 -0.25
C HIS A 119 4.46 -12.00 -1.53
N THR A 120 5.03 -12.60 -2.56
CA THR A 120 4.31 -12.93 -3.80
C THR A 120 3.31 -14.06 -3.56
N CYS A 121 2.19 -14.06 -4.31
CA CYS A 121 1.18 -15.13 -4.25
C CYS A 121 1.69 -16.37 -5.04
N ASP A 122 2.69 -17.07 -4.49
CA ASP A 122 3.36 -18.19 -5.17
C ASP A 122 2.44 -19.38 -5.45
N PHE A 123 1.30 -19.45 -4.79
CA PHE A 123 0.22 -20.40 -5.06
C PHE A 123 -0.63 -20.03 -6.30
N SER A 124 -0.36 -18.90 -6.93
CA SER A 124 -1.09 -18.35 -8.08
C SER A 124 -0.11 -17.90 -9.18
N VAL A 125 -0.56 -17.03 -10.08
CA VAL A 125 0.20 -16.49 -11.21
C VAL A 125 1.48 -15.75 -10.78
N GLU A 126 1.51 -15.15 -9.59
CA GLU A 126 2.68 -14.43 -9.07
C GLU A 126 3.88 -15.35 -8.75
N LYS A 127 3.74 -16.69 -8.83
CA LYS A 127 4.90 -17.61 -8.81
C LYS A 127 5.92 -17.30 -9.92
N HIS A 128 5.53 -16.57 -10.94
CA HIS A 128 6.37 -16.11 -12.07
C HIS A 128 6.87 -14.67 -11.88
N LEU A 129 6.82 -14.14 -10.66
CA LEU A 129 7.42 -12.87 -10.26
C LEU A 129 8.61 -13.10 -9.33
N THR A 130 9.57 -12.19 -9.35
CA THR A 130 10.66 -12.14 -8.37
C THR A 130 10.18 -11.40 -7.12
N PRO A 131 10.24 -12.01 -5.91
CA PRO A 131 9.92 -11.33 -4.65
C PRO A 131 10.84 -10.13 -4.38
N GLY A 132 10.35 -9.17 -3.60
CA GLY A 132 11.15 -8.09 -3.02
C GLY A 132 12.09 -8.60 -1.91
N GLU A 133 13.09 -7.80 -1.57
CA GLU A 133 14.15 -8.21 -0.64
C GLU A 133 14.02 -7.59 0.76
N ASP A 134 13.32 -6.46 0.90
CA ASP A 134 13.21 -5.73 2.17
C ASP A 134 11.99 -4.78 2.16
N PHE A 135 11.64 -4.29 3.34
CA PHE A 135 10.63 -3.25 3.55
C PHE A 135 11.29 -1.90 3.75
N TYR A 136 10.77 -0.84 3.12
CA TYR A 136 11.36 0.50 3.14
C TYR A 136 10.43 1.51 3.81
N VAL A 137 11.03 2.45 4.54
CA VAL A 137 10.36 3.63 5.10
C VAL A 137 11.17 4.86 4.70
N CYS A 138 10.48 5.92 4.31
CA CYS A 138 11.11 7.19 3.99
C CYS A 138 10.43 8.34 4.75
N SER A 139 11.17 9.43 4.93
CA SER A 139 10.59 10.71 5.30
C SER A 139 10.00 11.37 4.05
N LEU A 140 8.68 11.55 4.05
CA LEU A 140 7.90 12.19 3.00
C LEU A 140 7.58 13.62 3.41
N ASP A 141 8.05 14.61 2.64
CA ASP A 141 7.66 16.00 2.84
C ASP A 141 6.23 16.23 2.41
N THR A 142 5.42 16.80 3.31
CA THR A 142 4.02 17.15 3.08
C THR A 142 3.78 18.60 3.51
N ARG A 143 2.61 19.16 3.22
CA ARG A 143 2.23 20.49 3.72
C ARG A 143 2.14 20.57 5.26
N LEU A 144 2.11 19.44 5.96
CA LEU A 144 2.08 19.34 7.42
C LEU A 144 3.46 19.05 8.03
N GLY A 145 4.54 19.08 7.22
CA GLY A 145 5.87 18.64 7.57
C GLY A 145 6.15 17.19 7.17
N GLU A 146 7.20 16.63 7.71
CA GLU A 146 7.63 15.27 7.39
C GLU A 146 6.73 14.20 8.01
N VAL A 147 6.43 13.16 7.24
CA VAL A 147 5.69 11.96 7.64
C VAL A 147 6.50 10.73 7.25
N GLN A 148 6.65 9.77 8.17
CA GLN A 148 7.34 8.51 7.90
C GLN A 148 6.41 7.55 7.18
N VAL A 149 6.68 7.27 5.90
CA VAL A 149 5.81 6.49 5.02
C VAL A 149 6.52 5.23 4.55
N GLY A 150 5.87 4.08 4.72
CA GLY A 150 6.29 2.81 4.14
C GLY A 150 5.24 2.22 3.21
N SER A 151 5.56 1.11 2.56
CA SER A 151 4.60 0.36 1.73
C SER A 151 4.66 -1.14 2.00
N MET A 152 3.50 -1.77 1.84
CA MET A 152 3.33 -3.21 1.68
C MET A 152 2.30 -3.43 0.55
N ILE A 153 2.42 -4.49 -0.24
CA ILE A 153 1.54 -4.72 -1.40
C ILE A 153 0.67 -5.95 -1.14
N CYS A 154 -0.66 -5.77 -1.18
CA CYS A 154 -1.66 -6.83 -1.20
C CYS A 154 -1.37 -7.96 -0.20
N TYR A 155 -0.83 -9.09 -0.65
CA TYR A 155 -0.56 -10.28 0.16
C TYR A 155 0.43 -10.06 1.30
N ASP A 156 1.29 -9.02 1.23
CA ASP A 156 2.16 -8.64 2.36
C ASP A 156 1.37 -8.41 3.65
N ARG A 157 0.12 -7.87 3.56
CA ARG A 157 -0.71 -7.59 4.75
C ARG A 157 -1.16 -8.84 5.50
N GLU A 158 -1.17 -10.01 4.82
CA GLU A 158 -1.55 -11.28 5.45
C GLU A 158 -0.53 -11.71 6.54
N PHE A 159 0.72 -11.21 6.41
CA PHE A 159 1.81 -11.47 7.35
C PHE A 159 1.94 -10.31 8.36
N PRO A 160 1.70 -10.57 9.68
CA PRO A 160 1.82 -9.52 10.69
C PRO A 160 3.23 -8.89 10.76
N GLU A 161 4.23 -9.62 10.34
CA GLU A 161 5.62 -9.18 10.29
C GLU A 161 5.80 -7.97 9.37
N SER A 162 5.11 -7.89 8.23
CA SER A 162 5.23 -6.81 7.26
C SER A 162 4.94 -5.45 7.89
N ALA A 163 3.75 -5.29 8.48
CA ALA A 163 3.37 -4.05 9.16
C ALA A 163 4.24 -3.80 10.41
N ARG A 164 4.63 -4.88 11.12
CA ARG A 164 5.51 -4.78 12.30
C ARG A 164 6.90 -4.28 11.94
N ILE A 165 7.51 -4.77 10.86
CA ILE A 165 8.81 -4.31 10.39
C ILE A 165 8.72 -2.83 9.98
N LEU A 166 7.70 -2.44 9.22
CA LEU A 166 7.49 -1.06 8.83
C LEU A 166 7.35 -0.13 10.04
N MET A 167 6.54 -0.51 11.04
CA MET A 167 6.43 0.24 12.30
C MET A 167 7.77 0.35 13.02
N LEU A 168 8.55 -0.72 13.10
CA LEU A 168 9.87 -0.73 13.75
C LEU A 168 10.89 0.12 13.00
N LYS A 169 10.76 0.26 11.67
CA LYS A 169 11.52 1.20 10.84
C LYS A 169 11.00 2.65 10.95
N GLY A 170 9.95 2.89 11.74
CA GLY A 170 9.46 4.23 12.08
C GLY A 170 8.20 4.66 11.33
N ALA A 171 7.62 3.85 10.46
CA ALA A 171 6.43 4.23 9.70
C ALA A 171 5.31 4.78 10.59
N GLU A 172 4.72 5.88 10.17
CA GLU A 172 3.48 6.47 10.70
C GLU A 172 2.29 6.15 9.80
N LEU A 173 2.56 6.02 8.49
CA LEU A 173 1.61 5.66 7.45
C LEU A 173 2.17 4.53 6.60
N ILE A 174 1.35 3.53 6.30
CA ILE A 174 1.66 2.44 5.39
C ILE A 174 0.70 2.53 4.19
N LEU A 175 1.24 2.64 2.99
CA LEU A 175 0.50 2.62 1.73
C LEU A 175 0.40 1.17 1.24
N THR A 176 -0.82 0.71 0.97
CA THR A 176 -1.08 -0.69 0.61
C THR A 176 -1.85 -0.79 -0.71
N PRO A 177 -1.16 -0.78 -1.87
CA PRO A 177 -1.79 -1.15 -3.13
C PRO A 177 -2.36 -2.56 -3.07
N ASN A 178 -3.52 -2.78 -3.70
CA ASN A 178 -4.24 -4.05 -3.59
C ASN A 178 -5.00 -4.40 -4.88
N ALA A 179 -5.16 -5.69 -5.14
CA ALA A 179 -5.97 -6.24 -6.23
C ALA A 179 -6.55 -7.59 -5.79
N CYS A 180 -7.59 -7.57 -4.96
CA CYS A 180 -8.31 -8.78 -4.54
C CYS A 180 -9.65 -8.42 -3.89
N PRO A 181 -10.55 -9.40 -3.65
CA PRO A 181 -11.76 -9.16 -2.89
C PRO A 181 -11.44 -8.70 -1.46
N MET A 182 -11.94 -7.54 -1.07
CA MET A 182 -11.84 -7.01 0.29
C MET A 182 -13.09 -7.43 1.07
N GLU A 183 -12.95 -8.49 1.85
CA GLU A 183 -14.04 -9.07 2.67
C GLU A 183 -13.72 -8.90 4.17
N ILE A 184 -14.63 -9.36 5.03
CA ILE A 184 -14.59 -9.11 6.48
C ILE A 184 -13.24 -9.48 7.12
N ASN A 185 -12.60 -10.58 6.73
CA ASN A 185 -11.35 -11.03 7.33
C ASN A 185 -10.19 -10.14 6.93
N ARG A 186 -10.08 -9.77 5.65
CA ARG A 186 -9.03 -8.87 5.13
C ARG A 186 -9.16 -7.46 5.67
N LEU A 187 -10.37 -6.93 5.77
CA LEU A 187 -10.63 -5.64 6.45
C LEU A 187 -10.29 -5.72 7.94
N SER A 188 -10.58 -6.86 8.60
CA SER A 188 -10.23 -7.08 10.01
C SER A 188 -8.72 -7.23 10.21
N GLN A 189 -7.99 -7.83 9.27
CA GLN A 189 -6.53 -7.86 9.29
C GLN A 189 -5.95 -6.44 9.25
N LEU A 190 -6.39 -5.59 8.30
CA LEU A 190 -5.92 -4.21 8.20
C LEU A 190 -6.21 -3.42 9.48
N ARG A 191 -7.42 -3.57 10.04
CA ARG A 191 -7.80 -2.99 11.32
C ARG A 191 -6.87 -3.46 12.45
N GLY A 192 -6.59 -4.77 12.51
CA GLY A 192 -5.68 -5.37 13.48
C GLY A 192 -4.24 -4.86 13.32
N ARG A 193 -3.73 -4.79 12.06
CA ARG A 193 -2.38 -4.26 11.77
C ARG A 193 -2.25 -2.79 12.17
N ALA A 194 -3.26 -1.96 11.89
CA ALA A 194 -3.27 -0.56 12.30
C ALA A 194 -3.27 -0.45 13.84
N TYR A 195 -4.13 -1.21 14.52
CA TYR A 195 -4.25 -1.23 15.97
C TYR A 195 -2.96 -1.66 16.68
N GLU A 196 -2.47 -2.86 16.39
CA GLU A 196 -1.34 -3.46 17.10
C GLU A 196 0.00 -2.73 16.87
N ASN A 197 0.09 -1.93 15.82
CA ASN A 197 1.29 -1.17 15.45
C ASN A 197 1.16 0.33 15.72
N MET A 198 -0.02 0.84 16.05
CA MET A 198 -0.32 2.27 16.18
C MET A 198 0.17 3.06 14.95
N VAL A 199 -0.22 2.60 13.75
CA VAL A 199 0.11 3.20 12.47
C VAL A 199 -1.14 3.38 11.64
N ALA A 200 -1.15 4.39 10.78
CA ALA A 200 -2.19 4.49 9.77
C ALA A 200 -1.90 3.54 8.61
N ILE A 201 -2.94 2.90 8.05
CA ILE A 201 -2.84 2.04 6.87
C ILE A 201 -3.86 2.50 5.86
N ALA A 202 -3.39 2.86 4.65
CA ALA A 202 -4.21 3.28 3.53
C ALA A 202 -4.14 2.23 2.41
N THR A 203 -5.25 1.56 2.14
CA THR A 203 -5.35 0.50 1.13
C THR A 203 -6.16 0.97 -0.06
N CYS A 204 -5.58 0.90 -1.26
CA CYS A 204 -6.25 1.22 -2.52
C CYS A 204 -6.47 -0.06 -3.34
N ASN A 205 -7.73 -0.38 -3.64
CA ASN A 205 -8.15 -1.56 -4.40
C ASN A 205 -8.82 -1.14 -5.72
N TYR A 206 -9.00 -2.10 -6.62
CA TYR A 206 -9.81 -1.94 -7.82
C TYR A 206 -11.31 -1.98 -7.50
N PRO A 207 -12.17 -1.27 -8.29
CA PRO A 207 -13.62 -1.33 -8.13
C PRO A 207 -14.21 -2.71 -8.48
N ASP A 208 -15.50 -2.92 -8.20
CA ASP A 208 -16.23 -4.16 -8.44
C ASP A 208 -16.44 -4.50 -9.93
N SER A 209 -16.22 -3.54 -10.82
CA SER A 209 -16.19 -3.75 -12.27
C SER A 209 -14.94 -4.51 -12.76
N VAL A 210 -13.91 -4.66 -11.90
CA VAL A 210 -12.69 -5.41 -12.20
C VAL A 210 -12.84 -6.85 -11.65
N PRO A 211 -12.58 -7.90 -12.47
CA PRO A 211 -12.67 -9.28 -12.00
C PRO A 211 -11.86 -9.51 -10.71
N ASP A 212 -12.42 -10.33 -9.82
CA ASP A 212 -11.82 -10.67 -8.51
C ASP A 212 -11.55 -9.49 -7.58
N CYS A 213 -12.14 -8.31 -7.86
CA CYS A 213 -12.13 -7.14 -7.00
C CYS A 213 -13.56 -6.73 -6.61
N ASN A 214 -13.71 -5.96 -5.55
CA ASN A 214 -15.00 -5.51 -5.04
C ASN A 214 -14.96 -4.11 -4.42
N GLY A 215 -13.98 -3.28 -4.79
CA GLY A 215 -13.74 -2.02 -4.10
C GLY A 215 -13.22 -2.24 -2.69
N GLY A 216 -13.81 -1.54 -1.73
CA GLY A 216 -13.41 -1.68 -0.31
C GLY A 216 -12.07 -1.04 0.00
N SER A 217 -11.59 -0.10 -0.83
CA SER A 217 -10.46 0.76 -0.47
C SER A 217 -10.72 1.38 0.89
N SER A 218 -9.70 1.41 1.77
CA SER A 218 -9.95 1.77 3.17
C SER A 218 -8.76 2.45 3.82
N VAL A 219 -9.04 3.27 4.84
CA VAL A 219 -8.01 3.85 5.71
C VAL A 219 -8.36 3.58 7.17
N PHE A 220 -7.41 3.03 7.90
CA PHE A 220 -7.45 2.81 9.32
C PHE A 220 -6.37 3.68 9.98
N ASP A 221 -6.70 4.46 11.00
CA ASP A 221 -5.79 5.42 11.63
C ASP A 221 -4.97 4.86 12.80
N GLY A 222 -5.29 3.65 13.25
CA GLY A 222 -4.60 2.97 14.36
C GLY A 222 -4.88 3.55 15.75
N ILE A 223 -5.74 4.55 15.89
CA ILE A 223 -6.08 5.22 17.15
C ILE A 223 -7.31 4.53 17.75
N VAL A 224 -7.19 3.90 18.91
CA VAL A 224 -8.25 3.08 19.52
C VAL A 224 -8.78 3.68 20.80
N TYR A 225 -7.90 4.08 21.71
CA TYR A 225 -8.27 4.63 23.01
C TYR A 225 -7.93 6.12 23.05
N LEU A 226 -8.88 6.92 23.50
CA LEU A 226 -8.70 8.37 23.68
C LEU A 226 -9.21 8.75 25.04
N PRO A 227 -8.58 9.70 25.74
CA PRO A 227 -8.97 10.08 27.11
C PRO A 227 -10.41 10.55 27.24
N GLU A 228 -10.97 11.10 26.17
CA GLU A 228 -12.36 11.60 26.13
C GLU A 228 -13.40 10.50 25.84
N LEU A 229 -12.96 9.28 25.53
CA LEU A 229 -13.86 8.16 25.23
C LEU A 229 -13.97 7.21 26.41
N GLU A 230 -15.18 6.78 26.70
CA GLU A 230 -15.45 5.76 27.72
C GLU A 230 -14.98 4.36 27.29
N ASN A 231 -15.01 4.08 25.97
CA ASN A 231 -14.65 2.79 25.37
C ASN A 231 -13.75 3.00 24.15
N SER A 232 -13.24 1.89 23.61
CA SER A 232 -12.47 1.91 22.35
C SER A 232 -13.33 2.35 21.16
N ARG A 233 -12.70 2.99 20.18
CA ARG A 233 -13.32 3.35 18.90
C ARG A 233 -12.85 2.42 17.77
N ASP A 234 -13.61 2.38 16.68
CA ASP A 234 -13.12 1.77 15.44
C ASP A 234 -12.02 2.66 14.83
N THR A 235 -10.94 2.04 14.37
CA THR A 235 -9.84 2.71 13.68
C THR A 235 -10.15 3.04 12.21
N CYS A 236 -11.27 2.53 11.68
CA CYS A 236 -11.69 2.81 10.31
C CYS A 236 -12.16 4.27 10.16
N ILE A 237 -11.44 5.07 9.39
CA ILE A 237 -11.80 6.46 9.09
C ILE A 237 -12.36 6.62 7.67
N LEU A 238 -12.15 5.64 6.80
CA LEU A 238 -12.75 5.56 5.48
C LEU A 238 -12.84 4.09 5.05
N GLN A 239 -13.97 3.71 4.48
CA GLN A 239 -14.15 2.48 3.70
C GLN A 239 -15.03 2.80 2.51
N ALA A 240 -14.48 2.64 1.31
CA ALA A 240 -15.21 2.83 0.05
C ALA A 240 -16.17 1.66 -0.20
N ASP A 241 -17.21 1.91 -0.97
CA ASP A 241 -18.06 0.88 -1.56
C ASP A 241 -17.38 0.21 -2.77
N GLY A 242 -18.14 -0.57 -3.58
CA GLY A 242 -17.62 -1.23 -4.77
C GLY A 242 -17.43 -0.33 -5.98
N SER A 243 -17.99 0.87 -5.98
CA SER A 243 -18.02 1.73 -7.16
C SER A 243 -16.64 2.30 -7.55
N GLU A 244 -16.48 2.61 -8.84
CA GLU A 244 -15.31 3.37 -9.30
C GLU A 244 -15.37 4.81 -8.77
N GLY A 245 -14.25 5.29 -8.18
CA GLY A 245 -14.20 6.63 -7.64
C GLY A 245 -12.85 7.00 -7.03
N ILE A 246 -12.77 8.25 -6.58
CA ILE A 246 -11.65 8.76 -5.79
C ILE A 246 -12.17 9.04 -4.38
N PHE A 247 -11.60 8.36 -3.40
CA PHE A 247 -12.03 8.43 -2.00
C PHE A 247 -10.93 9.08 -1.17
N VAL A 248 -11.24 10.19 -0.50
CA VAL A 248 -10.24 10.96 0.26
C VAL A 248 -10.48 10.78 1.75
N ALA A 249 -9.51 10.17 2.42
CA ALA A 249 -9.49 10.06 3.88
C ALA A 249 -8.72 11.24 4.50
N LYS A 250 -9.11 11.63 5.71
CA LYS A 250 -8.48 12.67 6.50
C LYS A 250 -7.83 12.05 7.73
N LEU A 251 -6.51 12.00 7.74
CA LEU A 251 -5.72 11.45 8.83
C LEU A 251 -5.24 12.57 9.76
N ASP A 252 -5.66 12.55 11.02
CA ASP A 252 -5.13 13.44 12.05
C ASP A 252 -3.76 12.96 12.54
N LEU A 253 -2.69 13.47 11.91
CA LEU A 253 -1.31 13.10 12.26
C LEU A 253 -0.90 13.52 13.65
N ALA A 254 -1.37 14.68 14.13
CA ALA A 254 -1.03 15.16 15.46
C ALA A 254 -1.61 14.23 16.53
N LYS A 255 -2.87 13.80 16.34
CA LYS A 255 -3.52 12.83 17.22
C LYS A 255 -2.84 11.46 17.17
N LEU A 256 -2.48 10.97 15.98
CA LEU A 256 -1.75 9.70 15.83
C LEU A 256 -0.40 9.74 16.57
N ARG A 257 0.37 10.82 16.43
CA ARG A 257 1.65 11.02 17.11
C ARG A 257 1.49 11.06 18.61
N TRP A 258 0.53 11.85 19.10
CA TRP A 258 0.19 11.88 20.52
C TRP A 258 -0.18 10.49 21.05
N TYR A 259 -1.02 9.74 20.31
CA TYR A 259 -1.43 8.38 20.67
C TYR A 259 -0.23 7.44 20.79
N ARG A 260 0.70 7.48 19.84
CA ARG A 260 1.92 6.67 19.85
C ARG A 260 2.85 6.97 21.03
N GLU A 261 2.86 8.18 21.52
CA GLU A 261 3.68 8.60 22.67
C GLU A 261 3.09 8.14 24.01
N HIS A 262 1.77 7.95 24.09
CA HIS A 262 1.06 7.74 25.36
C HIS A 262 0.53 6.32 25.54
N GLU A 263 0.30 5.58 24.45
CA GLU A 263 -0.29 4.25 24.49
C GLU A 263 0.73 3.11 24.55
N VAL A 264 0.23 1.92 24.93
CA VAL A 264 1.05 0.78 25.36
C VAL A 264 1.35 -0.24 24.26
N HIS A 265 0.84 -0.01 23.04
CA HIS A 265 1.00 -0.92 21.90
C HIS A 265 2.28 -0.64 21.09
N GLY A 266 2.35 -1.14 19.88
CA GLY A 266 3.49 -0.97 19.00
C GLY A 266 4.77 -1.60 19.55
N ASN A 267 5.76 -0.79 19.86
CA ASN A 267 7.07 -1.25 20.36
C ASN A 267 7.28 -1.05 21.86
N ALA A 268 6.34 -0.40 22.57
CA ALA A 268 6.54 0.07 23.95
C ALA A 268 6.93 -1.06 24.93
N PHE A 269 6.27 -2.21 24.89
CA PHE A 269 6.47 -3.33 25.82
C PHE A 269 6.84 -4.65 25.13
N ARG A 270 7.36 -4.59 23.91
CA ARG A 270 7.85 -5.80 23.21
C ARG A 270 9.02 -6.45 23.96
N ARG A 271 9.13 -7.78 23.83
CA ARG A 271 10.21 -8.58 24.41
C ARG A 271 11.00 -9.31 23.32
N PRO A 272 11.81 -8.62 22.49
CA PRO A 272 12.46 -9.20 21.30
C PRO A 272 13.29 -10.44 21.61
N SER A 273 13.92 -10.54 22.79
CA SER A 273 14.68 -11.71 23.21
C SER A 273 13.87 -13.02 23.29
N LYS A 274 12.54 -12.95 23.19
CA LYS A 274 11.64 -14.10 23.18
C LYS A 274 11.14 -14.49 21.78
N TYR A 275 11.49 -13.72 20.75
CA TYR A 275 10.94 -13.87 19.39
C TYR A 275 11.88 -14.56 18.42
N GLY A 276 12.97 -15.20 18.90
CA GLY A 276 13.98 -15.85 18.04
C GLY A 276 13.39 -16.85 17.04
N ILE A 277 12.34 -17.57 17.43
CA ILE A 277 11.65 -18.55 16.57
C ILE A 277 11.07 -17.92 15.28
N LEU A 278 10.76 -16.62 15.29
CA LEU A 278 10.25 -15.93 14.09
C LEU A 278 11.30 -15.78 12.99
N LEU A 279 12.59 -15.97 13.32
CA LEU A 279 13.71 -15.88 12.38
C LEU A 279 14.19 -17.28 11.93
N GLU A 280 13.59 -18.34 12.42
CA GLU A 280 13.94 -19.71 12.06
C GLU A 280 13.19 -20.15 10.80
N GLU A 281 13.90 -20.64 9.81
CA GLU A 281 13.31 -21.29 8.63
C GLU A 281 12.76 -22.69 9.00
N ASN A 282 11.84 -22.73 9.95
CA ASN A 282 11.35 -23.98 10.52
C ASN A 282 9.92 -24.27 10.06
N LYS A 283 9.79 -24.80 8.83
CA LYS A 283 8.50 -25.23 8.31
C LYS A 283 8.20 -26.67 8.76
N ARG A 284 7.04 -26.85 9.34
CA ARG A 284 6.52 -28.13 9.83
C ARG A 284 5.14 -28.40 9.26
N GLU A 285 4.74 -29.67 9.20
CA GLU A 285 3.35 -30.01 8.88
C GLU A 285 2.38 -29.28 9.84
N PRO A 286 1.23 -28.82 9.35
CA PRO A 286 0.67 -28.98 7.98
C PRO A 286 1.06 -27.86 6.98
N PHE A 287 2.08 -27.04 7.26
CA PHE A 287 2.43 -25.84 6.49
C PHE A 287 3.47 -26.07 5.39
N ILE A 288 3.87 -27.31 5.13
CA ILE A 288 4.78 -27.65 4.03
C ILE A 288 4.01 -27.54 2.70
N ARG A 289 4.54 -26.77 1.76
CA ARG A 289 3.98 -26.56 0.41
C ARG A 289 5.06 -26.80 -0.63
N LYS A 290 4.70 -27.51 -1.72
CA LYS A 290 5.62 -27.83 -2.82
C LYS A 290 6.01 -26.57 -3.61
N GLU A 291 5.14 -25.58 -3.65
CA GLU A 291 5.30 -24.33 -4.38
C GLU A 291 6.15 -23.30 -3.64
N TYR A 292 6.52 -23.59 -2.37
CA TYR A 292 7.31 -22.65 -1.58
C TYR A 292 8.65 -22.35 -2.22
N ARG A 293 8.98 -21.08 -2.34
CA ARG A 293 10.28 -20.55 -2.70
C ARG A 293 10.86 -19.82 -1.50
N PRO A 294 12.12 -20.11 -1.10
CA PRO A 294 12.77 -19.43 0.03
C PRO A 294 13.08 -17.95 -0.25
#